data_50199628b04c3fe45f1da5ce38dff236
#
_entry.id   50199628b04c3fe45f1da5ce38dff236
#
_cell.length_a   1.000
_cell.length_b   1.000
_cell.length_c   1.000
_cell.angle_alpha   90.00
_cell.angle_beta   90.00
_cell.angle_gamma   90.00
#
_symmetry.space_group_name_H-M   'P 1'
#
loop_
_entity.id
_entity.type
_entity.pdbx_description
1 polymer ?
#
loop_
_entity_poly.entity_id
_entity_poly.type
_entity_poly.pdbx_seq_one_letter_code
_entity_poly.pdbx_strand_id
1 'polypeptide(L)'
;MESRLSIDVVAAVIVNEGRIFCAKKESSKYNYIRGKYEFPGGKVEEGETHEQALEREILEELNIRIDIQKHLMTVHHEYPDFSITLHAFICEIGHGSIVLNEHKEYKWLLPEQLQSVEWAAADKEVILTLIDRKSNLK
;
A
#
# COMPACT_ATOMS: atom_id res chain seq x y z
N MET A 1 6.37 27.19 -16.98
CA MET A 1 5.97 25.79 -16.85
C MET A 1 5.56 25.50 -15.41
N GLU A 2 4.36 25.02 -15.23
CA GLU A 2 3.88 24.70 -13.89
C GLU A 2 4.39 23.33 -13.45
N SER A 3 4.85 23.27 -12.21
CA SER A 3 5.24 22.02 -11.62
C SER A 3 4.03 21.41 -10.91
N ARG A 4 3.82 20.12 -11.13
CA ARG A 4 2.76 19.40 -10.43
C ARG A 4 3.23 19.09 -9.01
N LEU A 5 2.25 19.00 -8.10
CA LEU A 5 2.54 18.49 -6.77
C LEU A 5 2.97 17.03 -6.90
N SER A 6 4.13 16.73 -6.37
CA SER A 6 4.68 15.38 -6.36
C SER A 6 4.77 14.90 -4.92
N ILE A 7 4.17 13.75 -4.64
CA ILE A 7 4.07 13.22 -3.28
C ILE A 7 4.85 11.91 -3.19
N ASP A 8 5.71 11.81 -2.18
CA ASP A 8 6.50 10.61 -1.91
C ASP A 8 5.73 9.78 -0.89
N VAL A 9 5.36 8.55 -1.26
CA VAL A 9 4.54 7.68 -0.40
C VAL A 9 5.15 6.29 -0.29
N VAL A 10 4.81 5.63 0.82
CA VAL A 10 5.24 4.25 1.08
C VAL A 10 4.01 3.37 1.23
N ALA A 11 4.14 2.10 0.87
CA ALA A 11 3.05 1.13 0.97
C ALA A 11 3.58 -0.22 1.44
N ALA A 12 2.79 -0.89 2.28
CA ALA A 12 3.13 -2.20 2.80
C ALA A 12 2.34 -3.28 2.07
N VAL A 13 3.06 -4.20 1.45
CA VAL A 13 2.49 -5.44 0.94
C VAL A 13 2.67 -6.45 2.07
N ILE A 14 1.66 -6.57 2.92
CA ILE A 14 1.72 -7.43 4.10
C ILE A 14 1.29 -8.83 3.70
N VAL A 15 2.21 -9.79 3.84
CA VAL A 15 1.99 -11.17 3.44
C VAL A 15 1.85 -12.05 4.68
N ASN A 16 0.82 -12.88 4.70
CA ASN A 16 0.60 -13.85 5.76
C ASN A 16 0.03 -15.12 5.15
N GLU A 17 0.78 -16.22 5.29
CA GLU A 17 0.39 -17.52 4.74
C GLU A 17 0.07 -17.46 3.25
N GLY A 18 0.87 -16.72 2.49
CA GLY A 18 0.71 -16.57 1.05
C GLY A 18 -0.39 -15.62 0.62
N ARG A 19 -1.11 -15.02 1.55
CA ARG A 19 -2.17 -14.07 1.27
C ARG A 19 -1.70 -12.65 1.54
N ILE A 20 -2.28 -11.71 0.82
CA ILE A 20 -1.88 -10.31 0.84
C ILE A 20 -3.00 -9.47 1.42
N PHE A 21 -2.64 -8.58 2.35
CA PHE A 21 -3.59 -7.68 2.98
C PHE A 21 -4.00 -6.57 2.00
N CYS A 22 -5.30 -6.40 1.82
CA CYS A 22 -5.87 -5.40 0.91
C CYS A 22 -6.92 -4.59 1.66
N ALA A 23 -6.82 -3.28 1.66
CA ALA A 23 -7.72 -2.43 2.43
C ALA A 23 -8.49 -1.48 1.53
N LYS A 24 -9.77 -1.29 1.84
CA LYS A 24 -10.65 -0.43 1.05
C LYS A 24 -10.73 0.96 1.66
N LYS A 25 -10.39 1.96 0.86
CA LYS A 25 -10.46 3.35 1.28
C LYS A 25 -11.84 3.90 0.99
N GLU A 26 -12.56 4.25 2.05
CA GLU A 26 -13.93 4.73 1.88
C GLU A 26 -14.00 6.20 1.53
N SER A 27 -13.19 7.04 2.16
CA SER A 27 -13.27 8.48 1.93
C SER A 27 -12.00 9.02 1.29
N SER A 28 -12.19 9.88 0.30
CA SER A 28 -11.13 10.63 -0.34
C SER A 28 -11.82 11.78 -1.07
N LYS A 29 -11.16 12.92 -1.18
CA LYS A 29 -11.69 14.02 -1.97
C LYS A 29 -11.61 13.73 -3.47
N TYR A 30 -10.88 12.68 -3.88
CA TYR A 30 -10.71 12.33 -5.29
C TYR A 30 -11.59 11.14 -5.64
N ASN A 31 -12.49 11.30 -6.63
CA ASN A 31 -13.39 10.24 -7.08
C ASN A 31 -12.64 9.00 -7.57
N TYR A 32 -11.47 9.22 -8.18
CA TYR A 32 -10.69 8.12 -8.77
C TYR A 32 -9.90 7.32 -7.73
N ILE A 33 -9.98 7.72 -6.46
CA ILE A 33 -9.34 6.99 -5.35
C ILE A 33 -10.40 6.43 -4.40
N ARG A 34 -11.46 7.21 -4.15
CA ARG A 34 -12.49 6.86 -3.17
C ARG A 34 -13.15 5.53 -3.50
N GLY A 35 -13.30 4.69 -2.49
CA GLY A 35 -13.99 3.40 -2.62
C GLY A 35 -13.16 2.30 -3.24
N LYS A 36 -11.88 2.54 -3.52
CA LYS A 36 -11.01 1.55 -4.12
C LYS A 36 -10.12 0.90 -3.08
N TYR A 37 -9.64 -0.29 -3.39
CA TYR A 37 -8.68 -0.98 -2.55
C TYR A 37 -7.29 -0.39 -2.77
N GLU A 38 -6.48 -0.46 -1.74
CA GLU A 38 -5.09 0.02 -1.76
C GLU A 38 -4.27 -0.79 -0.77
N PHE A 39 -2.95 -0.74 -0.92
CA PHE A 39 -2.07 -1.22 0.12
C PHE A 39 -1.97 -0.13 1.19
N PRO A 40 -1.95 -0.50 2.47
CA PRO A 40 -1.85 0.49 3.53
C PRO A 40 -0.49 1.18 3.50
N GLY A 41 -0.48 2.44 3.91
CA GLY A 41 0.72 3.27 3.92
C GLY A 41 0.36 4.73 3.89
N GLY A 42 1.29 5.58 3.49
CA GLY A 42 1.02 7.00 3.44
C GLY A 42 2.25 7.82 3.09
N LYS A 43 2.16 9.12 3.34
CA LYS A 43 3.19 10.07 2.95
C LYS A 43 4.43 9.94 3.83
N VAL A 44 5.59 10.09 3.19
CA VAL A 44 6.86 10.19 3.91
C VAL A 44 6.98 11.61 4.43
N GLU A 45 7.25 11.74 5.73
CA GLU A 45 7.43 13.05 6.35
C GLU A 45 8.90 13.45 6.36
N GLU A 46 9.14 14.75 6.45
CA GLU A 46 10.49 15.28 6.44
C GLU A 46 11.32 14.65 7.56
N GLY A 47 12.51 14.20 7.21
CA GLY A 47 13.42 13.58 8.18
C GLY A 47 13.22 12.08 8.37
N GLU A 48 12.19 11.49 7.76
CA GLU A 48 11.97 10.06 7.87
C GLU A 48 12.64 9.31 6.73
N THR A 49 13.14 8.10 7.01
CA THR A 49 13.46 7.16 5.94
C THR A 49 12.14 6.55 5.45
N HIS A 50 12.17 5.89 4.30
CA HIS A 50 10.97 5.20 3.79
C HIS A 50 10.49 4.15 4.80
N GLU A 51 11.41 3.39 5.40
CA GLU A 51 11.07 2.37 6.37
C GLU A 51 10.44 2.95 7.63
N GLN A 52 10.97 4.06 8.11
CA GLN A 52 10.41 4.74 9.29
C GLN A 52 8.99 5.25 9.01
N ALA A 53 8.79 5.84 7.83
CA ALA A 53 7.47 6.32 7.42
C ALA A 53 6.47 5.17 7.36
N LEU A 54 6.89 4.04 6.79
CA LEU A 54 6.02 2.89 6.63
C LEU A 54 5.62 2.32 8.00
N GLU A 55 6.60 2.14 8.89
CA GLU A 55 6.32 1.63 10.24
C GLU A 55 5.35 2.55 10.99
N ARG A 56 5.53 3.86 10.87
CA ARG A 56 4.64 4.83 11.50
C ARG A 56 3.23 4.77 10.92
N GLU A 57 3.11 4.78 9.59
CA GLU A 57 1.82 4.77 8.92
C GLU A 57 1.03 3.50 9.24
N ILE A 58 1.70 2.35 9.23
CA ILE A 58 1.00 1.09 9.50
C ILE A 58 0.55 1.01 10.96
N LEU A 59 1.36 1.51 11.88
CA LEU A 59 0.96 1.57 13.28
C LEU A 59 -0.27 2.47 13.45
N GLU A 60 -0.29 3.62 12.78
CA GLU A 60 -1.42 4.55 12.84
C GLU A 60 -2.69 3.95 12.22
N GLU A 61 -2.56 3.31 11.07
CA GLU A 61 -3.73 2.83 10.32
C GLU A 61 -4.26 1.50 10.79
N LEU A 62 -3.39 0.59 11.22
CA LEU A 62 -3.76 -0.79 11.50
C LEU A 62 -3.46 -1.24 12.92
N ASN A 63 -2.79 -0.41 13.71
CA ASN A 63 -2.45 -0.72 15.11
C ASN A 63 -1.56 -1.96 15.24
N ILE A 64 -0.70 -2.21 14.25
CA ILE A 64 0.26 -3.32 14.29
C ILE A 64 1.66 -2.82 14.02
N ARG A 65 2.66 -3.60 14.44
CA ARG A 65 4.04 -3.40 14.08
C ARG A 65 4.39 -4.40 13.01
N ILE A 66 4.98 -3.92 11.92
CA ILE A 66 5.38 -4.77 10.80
C ILE A 66 6.87 -5.03 10.85
N ASP A 67 7.26 -6.15 10.26
CA ASP A 67 8.66 -6.46 9.96
C ASP A 67 8.83 -6.28 8.47
N ILE A 68 9.61 -5.28 8.07
CA ILE A 68 9.87 -5.00 6.66
C ILE A 68 10.91 -6.00 6.17
N GLN A 69 10.56 -6.77 5.15
CA GLN A 69 11.43 -7.81 4.61
C GLN A 69 12.34 -7.27 3.51
N LYS A 70 11.76 -6.55 2.55
CA LYS A 70 12.54 -6.00 1.45
C LYS A 70 11.72 -4.98 0.67
N HIS A 71 12.43 -4.11 -0.05
CA HIS A 71 11.83 -3.21 -1.03
C HIS A 71 11.43 -4.05 -2.25
N LEU A 72 10.17 -3.92 -2.64
CA LEU A 72 9.66 -4.65 -3.81
C LEU A 72 9.89 -3.87 -5.09
N MET A 73 9.42 -2.64 -5.13
CA MET A 73 9.50 -1.80 -6.32
C MET A 73 9.11 -0.36 -6.01
N THR A 74 9.44 0.54 -6.94
CA THR A 74 9.03 1.93 -6.87
C THR A 74 8.23 2.25 -8.13
N VAL A 75 7.09 2.87 -7.95
CA VAL A 75 6.16 3.22 -9.02
C VAL A 75 5.99 4.72 -9.08
N HIS A 76 6.05 5.29 -10.29
CA HIS A 76 5.70 6.69 -10.52
C HIS A 76 4.35 6.72 -11.21
N HIS A 77 3.40 7.42 -10.63
CA HIS A 77 2.06 7.50 -11.21
C HIS A 77 1.54 8.92 -11.20
N GLU A 78 0.95 9.34 -12.33
CA GLU A 78 0.36 10.67 -12.44
C GLU A 78 -1.16 10.58 -12.36
N TYR A 79 -1.72 11.19 -11.33
CA TYR A 79 -3.14 11.41 -11.23
C TYR A 79 -3.47 12.78 -11.83
N PRO A 80 -4.74 13.07 -12.12
CA PRO A 80 -5.09 14.38 -12.72
C PRO A 80 -4.62 15.58 -11.91
N ASP A 81 -4.63 15.49 -10.58
CA ASP A 81 -4.33 16.63 -9.70
C ASP A 81 -2.94 16.62 -9.13
N PHE A 82 -2.24 15.47 -9.16
CA PHE A 82 -0.93 15.33 -8.55
C PHE A 82 -0.25 14.08 -9.07
N SER A 83 1.03 13.94 -8.78
CA SER A 83 1.73 12.68 -9.07
C SER A 83 2.26 12.11 -7.77
N ILE A 84 2.47 10.79 -7.75
CA ILE A 84 3.08 10.14 -6.61
C ILE A 84 4.25 9.26 -7.02
N THR A 85 5.19 9.11 -6.10
CA THR A 85 6.25 8.12 -6.17
C THR A 85 5.96 7.15 -5.04
N LEU A 86 5.59 5.93 -5.39
CA LEU A 86 5.17 4.92 -4.43
C LEU A 86 6.28 3.89 -4.24
N HIS A 87 6.74 3.77 -3.00
CA HIS A 87 7.75 2.77 -2.63
C HIS A 87 7.06 1.63 -1.90
N ALA A 88 6.97 0.47 -2.55
CA ALA A 88 6.27 -0.70 -2.00
C ALA A 88 7.27 -1.65 -1.37
N PHE A 89 6.94 -2.13 -0.17
CA PHE A 89 7.79 -3.05 0.60
C PHE A 89 7.01 -4.31 0.95
N ILE A 90 7.68 -5.45 0.87
CA ILE A 90 7.14 -6.72 1.36
C ILE A 90 7.34 -6.74 2.87
N CYS A 91 6.26 -7.02 3.60
CA CYS A 91 6.27 -6.99 5.06
C CYS A 91 5.55 -8.20 5.65
N GLU A 92 5.86 -8.49 6.91
CA GLU A 92 5.12 -9.46 7.71
C GLU A 92 4.62 -8.77 8.96
N ILE A 93 3.59 -9.33 9.60
CA ILE A 93 3.13 -8.80 10.87
C ILE A 93 4.12 -9.23 11.95
N GLY A 94 4.73 -8.26 12.62
CA GLY A 94 5.68 -8.53 13.69
C GLY A 94 4.99 -8.64 15.05
N HIS A 95 3.98 -7.80 15.30
CA HIS A 95 3.30 -7.77 16.59
C HIS A 95 1.96 -7.05 16.46
N GLY A 96 0.98 -7.54 17.19
CA GLY A 96 -0.32 -6.88 17.31
C GLY A 96 -1.40 -7.52 16.47
N SER A 97 -2.62 -7.06 16.66
CA SER A 97 -3.80 -7.47 15.90
C SER A 97 -4.35 -6.28 15.13
N ILE A 98 -4.79 -6.53 13.91
CA ILE A 98 -5.26 -5.47 13.03
C ILE A 98 -6.53 -4.82 13.57
N VAL A 99 -6.48 -3.49 13.71
CA VAL A 99 -7.64 -2.65 14.01
C VAL A 99 -7.67 -1.58 12.92
N LEU A 100 -8.78 -1.50 12.18
CA LEU A 100 -8.91 -0.53 11.11
C LEU A 100 -9.22 0.85 11.68
N ASN A 101 -8.28 1.77 11.56
CA ASN A 101 -8.47 3.15 12.02
C ASN A 101 -8.87 4.09 10.89
N GLU A 102 -8.56 3.75 9.65
CA GLU A 102 -8.79 4.63 8.50
C GLU A 102 -9.48 3.97 7.32
N HIS A 103 -9.54 2.65 7.27
CA HIS A 103 -10.17 1.92 6.18
C HIS A 103 -11.49 1.35 6.61
N LYS A 104 -12.40 1.14 5.65
CA LYS A 104 -13.72 0.59 5.95
C LYS A 104 -13.70 -0.91 6.11
N GLU A 105 -12.93 -1.59 5.28
CA GLU A 105 -12.87 -3.05 5.29
C GLU A 105 -11.54 -3.52 4.75
N TYR A 106 -11.22 -4.79 4.98
CA TYR A 106 -10.01 -5.38 4.42
C TYR A 106 -10.29 -6.82 3.99
N LYS A 107 -9.40 -7.33 3.14
CA LYS A 107 -9.42 -8.72 2.70
C LYS A 107 -8.01 -9.25 2.68
N TRP A 108 -7.88 -10.55 2.91
CA TRP A 108 -6.63 -11.27 2.67
C TRP A 108 -6.82 -12.07 1.38
N LEU A 109 -6.08 -11.72 0.34
CA LEU A 109 -6.24 -12.32 -0.98
C LEU A 109 -4.99 -13.03 -1.44
N LEU A 110 -5.17 -14.18 -2.09
CA LEU A 110 -4.08 -14.83 -2.80
C LEU A 110 -3.67 -13.96 -3.99
N PRO A 111 -2.41 -14.06 -4.48
CA PRO A 111 -2.00 -13.24 -5.64
C PRO A 111 -2.96 -13.36 -6.82
N GLU A 112 -3.43 -14.57 -7.13
CA GLU A 112 -4.34 -14.79 -8.26
C GLU A 112 -5.74 -14.20 -8.03
N GLN A 113 -6.05 -13.76 -6.80
CA GLN A 113 -7.32 -13.14 -6.46
C GLN A 113 -7.25 -11.61 -6.42
N LEU A 114 -6.04 -11.04 -6.56
CA LEU A 114 -5.87 -9.59 -6.41
C LEU A 114 -6.71 -8.79 -7.39
N GLN A 115 -6.93 -9.31 -8.60
CA GLN A 115 -7.71 -8.60 -9.60
C GLN A 115 -9.21 -8.77 -9.41
N SER A 116 -9.65 -9.44 -8.35
CA SER A 116 -11.07 -9.58 -8.04
C SER A 116 -11.69 -8.33 -7.41
N VAL A 117 -10.86 -7.37 -7.01
CA VAL A 117 -11.32 -6.10 -6.44
C VAL A 117 -10.75 -4.95 -7.26
N GLU A 118 -11.35 -3.76 -7.10
CA GLU A 118 -10.92 -2.58 -7.83
C GLU A 118 -9.86 -1.82 -7.03
N TRP A 119 -8.72 -1.59 -7.64
CA TRP A 119 -7.57 -0.96 -6.99
C TRP A 119 -7.38 0.49 -7.43
N ALA A 120 -6.85 1.30 -6.54
CA ALA A 120 -6.36 2.63 -6.91
C ALA A 120 -5.26 2.46 -7.97
N ALA A 121 -5.24 3.37 -8.95
CA ALA A 121 -4.40 3.20 -10.13
C ALA A 121 -2.91 3.05 -9.81
N ALA A 122 -2.41 3.78 -8.81
CA ALA A 122 -0.99 3.72 -8.45
C ALA A 122 -0.56 2.33 -7.98
N ASP A 123 -1.49 1.51 -7.48
CA ASP A 123 -1.17 0.18 -6.97
C ASP A 123 -1.19 -0.90 -8.05
N LYS A 124 -1.68 -0.59 -9.25
CA LYS A 124 -1.88 -1.62 -10.27
C LYS A 124 -0.58 -2.27 -10.74
N GLU A 125 0.50 -1.52 -10.86
CA GLU A 125 1.79 -2.10 -11.22
C GLU A 125 2.30 -3.05 -10.14
N VAL A 126 2.07 -2.70 -8.88
CA VAL A 126 2.45 -3.56 -7.76
C VAL A 126 1.67 -4.87 -7.84
N ILE A 127 0.36 -4.79 -8.13
CA ILE A 127 -0.50 -5.96 -8.28
C ILE A 127 0.03 -6.90 -9.37
N LEU A 128 0.36 -6.35 -10.53
CA LEU A 128 0.86 -7.15 -11.64
C LEU A 128 2.19 -7.83 -11.30
N THR A 129 3.05 -7.11 -10.59
CA THR A 129 4.34 -7.65 -10.15
C THR A 129 4.13 -8.81 -9.17
N LEU A 130 3.19 -8.66 -8.24
CA LEU A 130 2.89 -9.70 -7.25
C LEU A 130 2.31 -10.95 -7.93
N ILE A 131 1.47 -10.80 -8.94
CA ILE A 131 0.92 -11.92 -9.67
C ILE A 131 2.04 -12.68 -10.38
N ASP A 132 2.98 -11.96 -11.00
CA ASP A 132 4.12 -12.59 -11.68
C ASP A 132 5.06 -13.32 -10.72
N ARG A 133 5.17 -12.83 -9.48
CA ARG A 133 6.11 -13.36 -8.50
C ARG A 133 5.46 -14.21 -7.42
N LYS A 134 4.24 -14.67 -7.65
CA LYS A 134 3.47 -15.36 -6.61
C LYS A 134 4.17 -16.55 -5.99
N SER A 135 5.01 -17.25 -6.75
CA SER A 135 5.76 -18.39 -6.23
C SER A 135 6.84 -18.00 -5.22
N ASN A 136 7.21 -16.72 -5.18
CA ASN A 136 8.26 -16.20 -4.30
C ASN A 136 7.72 -15.61 -3.00
N LEU A 137 6.40 -15.66 -2.79
CA LEU A 137 5.75 -15.06 -1.62
C LEU A 137 5.47 -16.05 -0.49
N LYS A 138 5.91 -17.27 -0.68
CA LYS A 138 5.70 -18.34 0.32
C LYS A 138 6.68 -18.26 1.46
#